data_f40c4b5fa469cd2ef837727fc8c0cfb5
#
_entry.id   f40c4b5fa469cd2ef837727fc8c0cfb5
#
_cell.length_a   1.000
_cell.length_b   1.000
_cell.length_c   1.000
_cell.angle_alpha   90.00
_cell.angle_beta   90.00
_cell.angle_gamma   90.00
#
_symmetry.space_group_name_H-M   'P 1'
#
loop_
_entity.id
_entity.type
_entity.pdbx_description
1 polymer ?
#
loop_
_entity_poly.entity_id
_entity_poly.type
_entity_poly.pdbx_seq_one_letter_code
_entity_poly.pdbx_strand_id
1 'polypeptide(L)'
;LGLASDGLGKKSESKKHFDKAITNLNEKIIEYPNDPRFYTTLGLIYARLGKNKDAVEAGLEATRILPISKDAMFGPTFEKSLSSIYSIIGEKNIALEKIEFLSSIPSGFHYGELLRDPSFDSIRNEPRFQEVLKNLKPQS
;
A
#
# COMPACT_ATOMS: atom_id res chain seq x y z
N LEU A 1 1.74 34.18 -0.61
CA LEU A 1 2.30 33.88 -1.93
C LEU A 1 3.45 32.86 -1.86
N GLY A 2 4.35 32.99 -0.88
CA GLY A 2 5.46 32.04 -0.68
C GLY A 2 4.99 30.61 -0.40
N LEU A 3 3.93 30.46 0.41
CA LEU A 3 3.39 29.14 0.73
C LEU A 3 2.82 28.42 -0.49
N ALA A 4 2.10 29.13 -1.35
CA ALA A 4 1.53 28.54 -2.58
C ALA A 4 2.65 28.16 -3.56
N SER A 5 3.65 29.01 -3.69
CA SER A 5 4.80 28.77 -4.56
C SER A 5 5.61 27.56 -4.08
N ASP A 6 5.87 27.50 -2.77
CA ASP A 6 6.59 26.38 -2.16
C ASP A 6 5.82 25.06 -2.31
N GLY A 7 4.49 25.10 -2.14
CA GLY A 7 3.64 23.93 -2.32
C GLY A 7 3.70 23.39 -3.75
N LEU A 8 3.65 24.27 -4.74
CA LEU A 8 3.75 23.88 -6.15
C LEU A 8 5.13 23.32 -6.47
N GLY A 9 6.20 23.95 -5.94
CA GLY A 9 7.56 23.47 -6.11
C GLY A 9 7.77 22.08 -5.54
N LYS A 10 7.27 21.83 -4.33
CA LYS A 10 7.35 20.52 -3.68
C LYS A 10 6.59 19.45 -4.45
N LYS A 11 5.41 19.76 -4.98
CA LYS A 11 4.63 18.80 -5.80
C LYS A 11 5.36 18.46 -7.09
N SER A 12 5.96 19.46 -7.73
CA SER A 12 6.73 19.28 -8.96
C SER A 12 7.96 18.40 -8.71
N GLU A 13 8.68 18.64 -7.63
CA GLU A 13 9.85 17.83 -7.24
C GLU A 13 9.45 16.42 -6.92
N SER A 14 8.35 16.22 -6.15
CA SER A 14 7.83 14.90 -5.82
C SER A 14 7.45 14.12 -7.05
N LYS A 15 6.82 14.77 -8.02
CA LYS A 15 6.45 14.15 -9.29
C LYS A 15 7.69 13.69 -10.05
N LYS A 16 8.73 14.53 -10.12
CA LYS A 16 10.00 14.17 -10.77
C LYS A 16 10.65 12.97 -10.11
N HIS A 17 10.67 12.92 -8.78
CA HIS A 17 11.21 11.79 -8.04
C HIS A 17 10.42 10.52 -8.31
N PHE A 18 9.09 10.61 -8.33
CA PHE A 18 8.24 9.46 -8.66
C PHE A 18 8.43 8.99 -10.09
N ASP A 19 8.52 9.91 -11.05
CA ASP A 19 8.74 9.57 -12.47
C ASP A 19 10.08 8.83 -12.65
N LYS A 20 11.12 9.31 -11.97
CA LYS A 20 12.44 8.66 -11.99
C LYS A 20 12.37 7.26 -11.34
N ALA A 21 11.68 7.16 -10.22
CA ALA A 21 11.50 5.87 -9.54
C ALA A 21 10.74 4.88 -10.41
N ILE A 22 9.69 5.33 -11.10
CA ILE A 22 8.92 4.50 -12.03
C ILE A 22 9.81 3.98 -13.14
N THR A 23 10.64 4.84 -13.73
CA THR A 23 11.58 4.44 -14.79
C THR A 23 12.53 3.36 -14.28
N ASN A 24 13.13 3.57 -13.10
CA ASN A 24 14.05 2.62 -12.50
C ASN A 24 13.36 1.30 -12.17
N LEU A 25 12.14 1.34 -11.65
CA LEU A 25 11.37 0.14 -11.32
C LEU A 25 11.00 -0.65 -12.56
N ASN A 26 10.63 0.03 -13.65
CA ASN A 26 10.31 -0.65 -14.90
C ASN A 26 11.55 -1.36 -15.48
N GLU A 27 12.73 -0.76 -15.36
CA GLU A 27 13.98 -1.40 -15.75
C GLU A 27 14.25 -2.65 -14.90
N LYS A 28 14.02 -2.55 -13.58
CA LYS A 28 14.17 -3.68 -12.66
C LYS A 28 13.18 -4.80 -12.95
N ILE A 29 11.95 -4.46 -13.32
CA ILE A 29 10.93 -5.44 -13.69
C ILE A 29 11.33 -6.19 -14.95
N ILE A 30 11.91 -5.51 -15.93
CA ILE A 30 12.42 -6.17 -17.14
C ILE A 30 13.52 -7.18 -16.79
N GLU A 31 14.43 -6.79 -15.89
CA GLU A 31 15.53 -7.63 -15.44
C GLU A 31 15.07 -8.78 -14.54
N TYR A 32 14.10 -8.49 -13.64
CA TYR A 32 13.60 -9.46 -12.65
C TYR A 32 12.06 -9.49 -12.68
N PRO A 33 11.46 -10.07 -13.73
CA PRO A 33 10.00 -10.00 -13.92
C PRO A 33 9.17 -10.76 -12.88
N ASN A 34 9.80 -11.61 -12.09
CA ASN A 34 9.10 -12.40 -11.07
C ASN A 34 9.42 -11.96 -9.64
N ASP A 35 9.95 -10.75 -9.46
CA ASP A 35 10.19 -10.20 -8.13
C ASP A 35 9.01 -9.31 -7.72
N PRO A 36 8.20 -9.74 -6.75
CA PRO A 36 6.99 -9.00 -6.38
C PRO A 36 7.27 -7.65 -5.72
N ARG A 37 8.46 -7.44 -5.17
CA ARG A 37 8.81 -6.20 -4.47
C ARG A 37 8.75 -4.99 -5.40
N PHE A 38 9.17 -5.15 -6.65
CA PHE A 38 9.18 -4.05 -7.63
C PHE A 38 7.76 -3.64 -8.02
N TYR A 39 6.88 -4.62 -8.18
CA TYR A 39 5.47 -4.36 -8.51
C TYR A 39 4.75 -3.66 -7.36
N THR A 40 4.99 -4.10 -6.13
CA THR A 40 4.39 -3.48 -4.94
C THR A 40 4.80 -2.02 -4.82
N THR A 41 6.09 -1.73 -4.95
CA THR A 41 6.60 -0.36 -4.87
C THR A 41 6.01 0.51 -5.98
N LEU A 42 5.97 -0.03 -7.20
CA LEU A 42 5.37 0.66 -8.35
C LEU A 42 3.89 0.98 -8.10
N GLY A 43 3.15 0.01 -7.57
CA GLY A 43 1.74 0.18 -7.24
C GLY A 43 1.50 1.30 -6.22
N LEU A 44 2.32 1.36 -5.18
CA LEU A 44 2.22 2.41 -4.17
C LEU A 44 2.52 3.80 -4.75
N ILE A 45 3.50 3.89 -5.63
CA ILE A 45 3.84 5.15 -6.31
C ILE A 45 2.68 5.59 -7.21
N TYR A 46 2.13 4.69 -8.02
CA TYR A 46 0.98 5.00 -8.87
C TYR A 46 -0.22 5.47 -8.07
N ALA A 47 -0.48 4.84 -6.91
CA ALA A 47 -1.58 5.24 -6.04
C ALA A 47 -1.41 6.68 -5.57
N ARG A 48 -0.22 7.06 -5.17
CA ARG A 48 0.08 8.43 -4.72
C ARG A 48 -0.01 9.46 -5.84
N LEU A 49 0.21 9.02 -7.07
CA LEU A 49 0.08 9.89 -8.27
C LEU A 49 -1.35 9.96 -8.80
N GLY A 50 -2.29 9.25 -8.19
CA GLY A 50 -3.67 9.22 -8.66
C GLY A 50 -3.90 8.34 -9.87
N LYS A 51 -2.93 7.50 -10.24
CA LYS A 51 -3.06 6.53 -11.33
C LYS A 51 -3.66 5.25 -10.79
N ASN A 52 -4.95 5.32 -10.47
CA ASN A 52 -5.65 4.28 -9.71
C ASN A 52 -5.63 2.91 -10.38
N LYS A 53 -5.92 2.85 -11.66
CA LYS A 53 -5.94 1.60 -12.42
C LYS A 53 -4.57 0.94 -12.44
N ASP A 54 -3.52 1.72 -12.77
CA ASP A 54 -2.14 1.23 -12.82
C ASP A 54 -1.68 0.76 -11.44
N ALA A 55 -2.10 1.47 -10.39
CA ALA A 55 -1.77 1.12 -9.00
C ALA A 55 -2.32 -0.26 -8.63
N VAL A 56 -3.59 -0.49 -8.93
CA VAL A 56 -4.25 -1.77 -8.62
C VAL A 56 -3.62 -2.90 -9.44
N GLU A 57 -3.38 -2.68 -10.73
CA GLU A 57 -2.77 -3.69 -11.58
C GLU A 57 -1.40 -4.13 -11.06
N ALA A 58 -0.54 -3.17 -10.68
CA ALA A 58 0.78 -3.47 -10.13
C ALA A 58 0.69 -4.20 -8.80
N GLY A 59 -0.19 -3.73 -7.90
CA GLY A 59 -0.39 -4.38 -6.60
C GLY A 59 -0.90 -5.81 -6.72
N LEU A 60 -1.84 -6.05 -7.63
CA LEU A 60 -2.37 -7.38 -7.88
C LEU A 60 -1.30 -8.30 -8.48
N GLU A 61 -0.44 -7.78 -9.34
CA GLU A 61 0.64 -8.58 -9.94
C GLU A 61 1.60 -9.09 -8.85
N ALA A 62 1.93 -8.26 -7.87
CA ALA A 62 2.77 -8.67 -6.75
C ALA A 62 2.13 -9.84 -5.98
N THR A 63 0.84 -9.76 -5.69
CA THR A 63 0.14 -10.83 -4.97
C THR A 63 -0.02 -12.09 -5.83
N ARG A 64 -0.09 -11.95 -7.16
CA ARG A 64 -0.12 -13.09 -8.07
C ARG A 64 1.21 -13.84 -8.06
N ILE A 65 2.32 -13.11 -8.04
CA ILE A 65 3.67 -13.72 -8.05
C ILE A 65 3.93 -14.46 -6.73
N LEU A 66 3.58 -13.85 -5.60
CA LEU A 66 3.79 -14.48 -4.30
C LEU A 66 2.54 -14.39 -3.42
N PRO A 67 1.53 -15.24 -3.70
CA PRO A 67 0.31 -15.25 -2.89
C PRO A 67 0.54 -15.90 -1.53
N ILE A 68 -0.35 -15.63 -0.58
CA ILE A 68 -0.31 -16.22 0.76
C ILE A 68 -0.31 -17.75 0.68
N SER A 69 -1.04 -18.32 -0.27
CA SER A 69 -1.12 -19.78 -0.47
C SER A 69 0.22 -20.39 -0.84
N LYS A 70 1.11 -19.61 -1.47
CA LYS A 70 2.44 -20.06 -1.87
C LYS A 70 3.46 -19.82 -0.75
N ASP A 71 3.32 -18.74 -0.01
CA ASP A 71 4.22 -18.38 1.08
C ASP A 71 3.45 -17.66 2.17
N ALA A 72 3.14 -18.39 3.24
CA ALA A 72 2.34 -17.86 4.35
C ALA A 72 3.11 -16.83 5.19
N MET A 73 4.42 -16.77 5.08
CA MET A 73 5.25 -15.84 5.82
C MET A 73 5.45 -14.52 5.07
N PHE A 74 5.80 -14.57 3.80
CA PHE A 74 6.10 -13.37 3.01
C PHE A 74 4.94 -12.91 2.12
N GLY A 75 4.05 -13.81 1.72
CA GLY A 75 2.88 -13.45 0.92
C GLY A 75 2.03 -12.34 1.53
N PRO A 76 1.77 -12.38 2.85
CA PRO A 76 0.97 -11.31 3.48
C PRO A 76 1.53 -9.91 3.31
N THR A 77 2.85 -9.75 3.16
CA THR A 77 3.49 -8.45 2.92
C THR A 77 2.90 -7.75 1.69
N PHE A 78 2.69 -8.51 0.61
CA PHE A 78 2.18 -7.95 -0.64
C PHE A 78 0.68 -7.68 -0.56
N GLU A 79 -0.05 -8.49 0.18
CA GLU A 79 -1.47 -8.23 0.45
C GLU A 79 -1.64 -6.98 1.34
N LYS A 80 -0.78 -6.78 2.33
CA LYS A 80 -0.78 -5.56 3.14
C LYS A 80 -0.56 -4.32 2.27
N SER A 81 0.40 -4.37 1.36
CA SER A 81 0.68 -3.28 0.44
C SER A 81 -0.51 -3.02 -0.49
N LEU A 82 -1.18 -4.08 -0.93
CA LEU A 82 -2.38 -3.95 -1.76
C LEU A 82 -3.51 -3.27 -0.98
N SER A 83 -3.68 -3.59 0.30
CA SER A 83 -4.67 -2.91 1.15
C SER A 83 -4.35 -1.41 1.28
N SER A 84 -3.07 -1.06 1.37
CA SER A 84 -2.61 0.34 1.39
C SER A 84 -2.96 1.05 0.08
N ILE A 85 -2.75 0.40 -1.04
CA ILE A 85 -3.09 0.93 -2.37
C ILE A 85 -4.58 1.24 -2.42
N TYR A 86 -5.43 0.29 -2.04
CA TYR A 86 -6.89 0.49 -2.05
C TYR A 86 -7.31 1.63 -1.12
N SER A 87 -6.69 1.74 0.04
CA SER A 87 -6.97 2.85 0.96
C SER A 87 -6.61 4.20 0.34
N ILE A 88 -5.42 4.30 -0.24
CA ILE A 88 -4.93 5.56 -0.83
C ILE A 88 -5.84 6.01 -1.99
N ILE A 89 -6.29 5.09 -2.84
CA ILE A 89 -7.12 5.43 -3.99
C ILE A 89 -8.62 5.59 -3.66
N GLY A 90 -9.01 5.39 -2.39
CA GLY A 90 -10.38 5.64 -1.94
C GLY A 90 -11.30 4.45 -1.99
N GLU A 91 -10.81 3.24 -2.25
CA GLU A 91 -11.61 2.01 -2.25
C GLU A 91 -11.70 1.46 -0.83
N LYS A 92 -12.47 2.15 0.01
CA LYS A 92 -12.55 1.89 1.45
C LYS A 92 -12.98 0.47 1.80
N ASN A 93 -14.04 -0.02 1.16
CA ASN A 93 -14.60 -1.33 1.53
C ASN A 93 -13.64 -2.46 1.22
N ILE A 94 -12.97 -2.40 0.07
CA ILE A 94 -11.97 -3.40 -0.32
C ILE A 94 -10.79 -3.36 0.65
N ALA A 95 -10.31 -2.15 0.98
CA ALA A 95 -9.21 -1.98 1.93
C ALA A 95 -9.58 -2.56 3.30
N LEU A 96 -10.78 -2.26 3.81
CA LEU A 96 -11.23 -2.75 5.12
C LEU A 96 -11.38 -4.27 5.15
N GLU A 97 -11.92 -4.87 4.10
CA GLU A 97 -12.02 -6.33 4.01
C GLU A 97 -10.64 -6.98 4.10
N LYS A 98 -9.67 -6.44 3.37
CA LYS A 98 -8.30 -6.97 3.39
C LYS A 98 -7.66 -6.78 4.75
N ILE A 99 -7.85 -5.63 5.38
CA ILE A 99 -7.31 -5.35 6.72
C ILE A 99 -7.91 -6.31 7.75
N GLU A 100 -9.20 -6.55 7.70
CA GLU A 100 -9.87 -7.50 8.60
C GLU A 100 -9.30 -8.90 8.46
N PHE A 101 -9.16 -9.38 7.22
CA PHE A 101 -8.57 -10.69 6.96
C PHE A 101 -7.12 -10.76 7.43
N LEU A 102 -6.30 -9.78 7.03
CA LEU A 102 -4.87 -9.77 7.35
C LEU A 102 -4.59 -9.57 8.83
N SER A 103 -5.55 -9.04 9.58
CA SER A 103 -5.42 -8.89 11.02
C SER A 103 -5.77 -10.19 11.77
N SER A 104 -6.34 -11.17 11.07
CA SER A 104 -6.73 -12.47 11.64
C SER A 104 -5.69 -13.57 11.44
N ILE A 105 -4.63 -13.31 10.67
CA ILE A 105 -3.59 -14.31 10.37
C ILE A 105 -2.26 -13.95 11.04
N PRO A 106 -1.43 -14.98 11.38
CA PRO A 106 -0.20 -14.74 12.17
C PRO A 106 0.81 -13.78 11.55
N SER A 107 1.00 -13.82 10.24
CA SER A 107 1.96 -12.96 9.54
C SER A 107 1.31 -11.72 8.97
N GLY A 108 0.10 -11.39 9.39
CA GLY A 108 -0.65 -10.23 8.92
C GLY A 108 -0.31 -8.95 9.66
N PHE A 109 -1.32 -8.09 9.84
CA PHE A 109 -1.12 -6.82 10.49
C PHE A 109 -0.95 -6.94 12.00
N HIS A 110 -0.09 -6.10 12.56
CA HIS A 110 0.06 -5.89 13.98
C HIS A 110 -0.52 -4.53 14.37
N TYR A 111 -0.83 -4.37 15.64
CA TYR A 111 -1.44 -3.15 16.16
C TYR A 111 -0.65 -1.88 15.79
N GLY A 112 0.66 -1.91 16.02
CA GLY A 112 1.52 -0.75 15.76
C GLY A 112 1.60 -0.35 14.29
N GLU A 113 1.57 -1.33 13.39
CA GLU A 113 1.57 -1.07 11.95
C GLU A 113 0.32 -0.29 11.54
N LEU A 114 -0.86 -0.79 11.91
CA LEU A 114 -2.12 -0.15 11.56
C LEU A 114 -2.29 1.21 12.24
N LEU A 115 -1.83 1.31 13.47
CA LEU A 115 -1.97 2.55 14.24
C LEU A 115 -1.21 3.71 13.59
N ARG A 116 -0.05 3.43 12.99
CA ARG A 116 0.88 4.45 12.54
C ARG A 116 0.98 4.64 11.04
N ASP A 117 0.54 3.70 10.24
CA ASP A 117 0.73 3.75 8.79
C ASP A 117 -0.16 4.85 8.17
N PRO A 118 0.45 5.91 7.59
CA PRO A 118 -0.31 7.01 7.00
C PRO A 118 -1.13 6.60 5.78
N SER A 119 -0.85 5.43 5.18
CA SER A 119 -1.64 4.92 4.06
C SER A 119 -3.11 4.72 4.42
N PHE A 120 -3.40 4.54 5.72
CA PHE A 120 -4.75 4.27 6.21
C PHE A 120 -5.43 5.49 6.82
N ASP A 121 -4.83 6.68 6.71
CA ASP A 121 -5.39 7.90 7.31
C ASP A 121 -6.83 8.16 6.86
N SER A 122 -7.15 7.92 5.59
CA SER A 122 -8.48 8.16 5.05
C SER A 122 -9.56 7.25 5.61
N ILE A 123 -9.19 6.09 6.15
CA ILE A 123 -10.13 5.10 6.68
C ILE A 123 -9.97 4.87 8.19
N ARG A 124 -9.05 5.59 8.83
CA ARG A 124 -8.71 5.38 10.24
C ARG A 124 -9.92 5.53 11.17
N ASN A 125 -10.81 6.46 10.86
CA ASN A 125 -11.99 6.74 11.68
C ASN A 125 -13.20 5.86 11.34
N GLU A 126 -13.08 4.96 10.36
CA GLU A 126 -14.15 4.02 10.03
C GLU A 126 -14.34 3.05 11.20
N PRO A 127 -15.61 2.76 11.59
CA PRO A 127 -15.86 1.84 12.70
C PRO A 127 -15.21 0.47 12.53
N ARG A 128 -15.17 -0.07 11.32
CA ARG A 128 -14.54 -1.36 11.04
C ARG A 128 -13.04 -1.31 11.31
N PHE A 129 -12.37 -0.19 10.97
CA PHE A 129 -10.95 -0.01 11.24
C PHE A 129 -10.69 0.07 12.74
N GLN A 130 -11.49 0.84 13.46
CA GLN A 130 -11.37 0.99 14.91
C GLN A 130 -11.60 -0.33 15.64
N GLU A 131 -12.52 -1.16 15.15
CA GLU A 131 -12.77 -2.48 15.72
C GLU A 131 -11.56 -3.40 15.55
N VAL A 132 -10.91 -3.36 14.38
CA VAL A 132 -9.68 -4.12 14.14
C VAL A 132 -8.58 -3.67 15.11
N LEU A 133 -8.39 -2.36 15.27
CA LEU A 133 -7.40 -1.82 16.20
C LEU A 133 -7.67 -2.28 17.63
N LYS A 134 -8.93 -2.24 18.06
CA LYS A 134 -9.33 -2.67 19.39
C LYS A 134 -8.97 -4.13 19.63
N ASN A 135 -9.23 -4.98 18.63
CA ASN A 135 -8.98 -6.41 18.73
C ASN A 135 -7.49 -6.75 18.73
N LEU A 136 -6.68 -5.95 18.05
CA LEU A 136 -5.23 -6.16 17.97
C LEU A 136 -4.48 -5.53 19.13
N LYS A 137 -5.10 -4.60 19.85
CA LYS A 137 -4.43 -3.87 20.93
C LYS A 137 -3.91 -4.85 21.98
N PRO A 138 -2.60 -4.79 22.32
CA PRO A 138 -2.06 -5.67 23.36
C PRO A 138 -2.77 -5.45 24.70
N GLN A 139 -3.07 -6.54 25.38
CA GLN A 139 -3.64 -6.48 26.72
C GLN A 139 -2.50 -6.27 27.72
N SER A 140 -2.67 -5.26 28.57
CA SER A 140 -1.68 -4.93 29.60
C SER A 140 -1.91 -5.72 30.86
#